data_126c95010cbcdbea2c2c67c039e2d781
#
_entry.id   126c95010cbcdbea2c2c67c039e2d781
#
_cell.length_a   1.000
_cell.length_b   1.000
_cell.length_c   1.000
_cell.angle_alpha   90.00
_cell.angle_beta   90.00
_cell.angle_gamma   90.00
#
_symmetry.space_group_name_H-M   'P 1'
#
loop_
_entity.id
_entity.type
_entity.pdbx_description
1 polymer ?
#
loop_
_entity_poly.entity_id
_entity_poly.type
_entity_poly.pdbx_seq_one_letter_code
_entity_poly.pdbx_strand_id
1 'polypeptide(L)'
;MRSIVSVKKVFIALLFAGFFFYCAGFGLRTHFGYDDVMNISFAWDPPLQDLALALANPFTTFYRPVGSLVYRLVFDIFGLNPSPFRVVVYGFLLLNLYLVYKLALRLSGSGEIAALSALLYTFHGRLAGIYLNNGTLYDVVCATFTFLTLLYYIGVRQTGRRIGRWAWLNLLALFICALNAKEMAAAIPLLLLIYEWIYHRPASKRPAALLRWLFGEGLPALVCSALALLAARARVGDGGPMHASVYYAMTFTAAQFLEHWRRLMSGLLYVPDPGLNIV
;
A
#
# COMPACT_ATOMS: atom_id res chain seq x y z
N MET A 1 -3.98 3.89 39.30
CA MET A 1 -4.39 3.75 37.88
C MET A 1 -3.24 3.92 36.84
N ARG A 2 -2.30 4.87 37.00
CA ARG A 2 -1.18 5.04 36.02
C ARG A 2 -0.27 3.80 35.90
N SER A 3 0.00 3.02 36.94
CA SER A 3 0.87 1.84 36.91
C SER A 3 0.30 0.67 36.11
N ILE A 4 -1.00 0.39 36.21
CA ILE A 4 -1.67 -0.73 35.53
C ILE A 4 -1.74 -0.49 34.01
N VAL A 5 -1.97 0.76 33.60
CA VAL A 5 -1.96 1.14 32.18
C VAL A 5 -0.57 1.00 31.58
N SER A 6 0.48 1.25 32.36
CA SER A 6 1.88 1.06 31.91
C SER A 6 2.21 -0.41 31.71
N VAL A 7 1.83 -1.30 32.63
CA VAL A 7 2.09 -2.75 32.54
C VAL A 7 1.41 -3.37 31.32
N LYS A 8 0.13 -3.03 31.06
CA LYS A 8 -0.59 -3.51 29.87
C LYS A 8 0.10 -3.11 28.56
N LYS A 9 0.56 -1.86 28.45
CA LYS A 9 1.27 -1.36 27.26
C LYS A 9 2.59 -2.10 27.04
N VAL A 10 3.35 -2.31 28.11
CA VAL A 10 4.61 -3.05 28.04
C VAL A 10 4.37 -4.50 27.63
N PHE A 11 3.35 -5.16 28.21
CA PHE A 11 3.00 -6.54 27.85
C PHE A 11 2.61 -6.66 26.35
N ILE A 12 1.77 -5.76 25.85
CA ILE A 12 1.38 -5.73 24.42
C ILE A 12 2.62 -5.52 23.54
N ALA A 13 3.50 -4.60 23.91
CA ALA A 13 4.72 -4.32 23.15
C ALA A 13 5.67 -5.53 23.14
N LEU A 14 5.83 -6.22 24.26
CA LEU A 14 6.67 -7.43 24.35
C LEU A 14 6.08 -8.61 23.54
N LEU A 15 4.78 -8.80 23.63
CA LEU A 15 4.08 -9.84 22.86
C LEU A 15 4.20 -9.58 21.37
N PHE A 16 4.03 -8.32 20.96
CA PHE A 16 4.23 -7.88 19.58
C PHE A 16 5.67 -8.14 19.13
N ALA A 17 6.65 -7.66 19.88
CA ALA A 17 8.05 -7.81 19.54
C ALA A 17 8.46 -9.29 19.46
N GLY A 18 8.05 -10.09 20.42
CA GLY A 18 8.32 -11.53 20.45
C GLY A 18 7.76 -12.24 19.20
N PHE A 19 6.51 -11.95 18.84
CA PHE A 19 5.87 -12.56 17.67
C PHE A 19 6.49 -12.08 16.35
N PHE A 20 6.79 -10.78 16.26
CA PHE A 20 7.45 -10.18 15.11
C PHE A 20 8.82 -10.82 14.87
N PHE A 21 9.67 -10.89 15.88
CA PHE A 21 11.01 -11.47 15.76
C PHE A 21 10.97 -12.97 15.52
N TYR A 22 9.99 -13.69 16.03
CA TYR A 22 9.76 -15.10 15.72
C TYR A 22 9.48 -15.28 14.22
N CYS A 23 8.53 -14.56 13.65
CA CYS A 23 8.21 -14.62 12.22
C CYS A 23 9.37 -14.14 11.34
N ALA A 24 10.04 -13.04 11.73
CA ALA A 24 11.17 -12.49 11.01
C ALA A 24 12.37 -13.44 11.01
N GLY A 25 12.62 -14.15 12.13
CA GLY A 25 13.70 -15.13 12.25
C GLY A 25 13.58 -16.30 11.26
N PHE A 26 12.36 -16.75 10.99
CA PHE A 26 12.12 -17.73 9.92
C PHE A 26 12.45 -17.16 8.55
N GLY A 27 11.97 -15.97 8.26
CA GLY A 27 12.19 -15.34 6.96
C GLY A 27 13.67 -15.10 6.65
N LEU A 28 14.50 -14.71 7.62
CA LEU A 28 15.93 -14.48 7.41
C LEU A 28 16.69 -15.73 6.92
N ARG A 29 16.12 -16.92 7.10
CA ARG A 29 16.71 -18.20 6.66
C ARG A 29 16.23 -18.63 5.28
N THR A 30 15.30 -17.90 4.64
CA THR A 30 14.79 -18.25 3.33
C THR A 30 15.72 -17.75 2.22
N HIS A 31 15.73 -18.46 1.09
CA HIS A 31 16.47 -18.10 -0.10
C HIS A 31 15.63 -17.19 -1.03
N PHE A 32 16.24 -16.73 -2.11
CA PHE A 32 15.51 -16.03 -3.19
C PHE A 32 14.53 -16.98 -3.88
N GLY A 33 13.33 -16.49 -4.13
CA GLY A 33 12.38 -17.12 -5.04
C GLY A 33 12.58 -16.63 -6.48
N TYR A 34 11.81 -17.20 -7.40
CA TYR A 34 11.84 -16.81 -8.82
C TYR A 34 11.55 -15.31 -9.02
N ASP A 35 10.51 -14.79 -8.37
CA ASP A 35 10.11 -13.38 -8.46
C ASP A 35 11.19 -12.43 -7.93
N ASP A 36 11.96 -12.87 -6.93
CA ASP A 36 13.01 -12.03 -6.33
C ASP A 36 14.12 -11.76 -7.34
N VAL A 37 14.59 -12.81 -8.04
CA VAL A 37 15.65 -12.70 -9.04
C VAL A 37 15.17 -11.85 -10.23
N MET A 38 13.94 -12.06 -10.67
CA MET A 38 13.32 -11.28 -11.73
C MET A 38 13.24 -9.78 -11.34
N ASN A 39 12.81 -9.47 -10.13
CA ASN A 39 12.70 -8.10 -9.65
C ASN A 39 14.06 -7.42 -9.52
N ILE A 40 15.09 -8.15 -9.09
CA ILE A 40 16.48 -7.65 -9.04
C ILE A 40 16.97 -7.35 -10.47
N SER A 41 16.72 -8.25 -11.43
CA SER A 41 17.11 -8.06 -12.83
C SER A 41 16.46 -6.80 -13.41
N PHE A 42 15.15 -6.61 -13.24
CA PHE A 42 14.45 -5.41 -13.71
C PHE A 42 14.94 -4.12 -13.04
N ALA A 43 15.45 -4.19 -11.83
CA ALA A 43 15.98 -3.04 -11.12
C ALA A 43 17.42 -2.72 -11.51
N TRP A 44 18.22 -3.74 -11.87
CA TRP A 44 19.65 -3.61 -12.14
C TRP A 44 19.98 -3.28 -13.60
N ASP A 45 19.23 -3.85 -14.56
CA ASP A 45 19.45 -3.70 -16.00
C ASP A 45 19.44 -2.23 -16.47
N PRO A 46 18.46 -1.37 -16.07
CA PRO A 46 18.43 0.00 -16.55
C PRO A 46 19.46 0.90 -15.85
N PRO A 47 19.93 1.96 -16.56
CA PRO A 47 20.76 2.99 -15.96
C PRO A 47 20.10 3.64 -14.75
N LEU A 48 20.87 3.90 -13.67
CA LEU A 48 20.33 4.53 -12.46
C LEU A 48 19.70 5.90 -12.72
N GLN A 49 20.22 6.64 -13.70
CA GLN A 49 19.67 7.93 -14.12
C GLN A 49 18.25 7.80 -14.65
N ASP A 50 17.98 6.80 -15.49
CA ASP A 50 16.65 6.57 -16.08
C ASP A 50 15.65 6.13 -15.01
N LEU A 51 16.10 5.29 -14.08
CA LEU A 51 15.33 4.91 -12.91
C LEU A 51 14.97 6.11 -12.03
N ALA A 52 15.93 7.00 -11.78
CA ALA A 52 15.71 8.23 -11.01
C ALA A 52 14.69 9.17 -11.68
N LEU A 53 14.77 9.36 -12.99
CA LEU A 53 13.80 10.15 -13.76
C LEU A 53 12.39 9.53 -13.72
N ALA A 54 12.31 8.20 -13.72
CA ALA A 54 11.05 7.48 -13.67
C ALA A 54 10.31 7.63 -12.33
N LEU A 55 11.01 7.96 -11.23
CA LEU A 55 10.39 8.08 -9.89
C LEU A 55 9.28 9.13 -9.83
N ALA A 56 9.46 10.26 -10.50
CA ALA A 56 8.50 11.36 -10.49
C ALA A 56 7.47 11.29 -11.65
N ASN A 57 7.66 10.38 -12.59
CA ASN A 57 6.80 10.23 -13.76
C ASN A 57 5.70 9.18 -13.51
N PRO A 58 4.43 9.55 -13.31
CA PRO A 58 3.34 8.58 -13.11
C PRO A 58 3.01 7.77 -14.36
N PHE A 59 3.44 8.23 -15.54
CA PHE A 59 3.21 7.60 -16.86
C PHE A 59 4.39 6.79 -17.34
N THR A 60 5.37 6.56 -16.47
CA THR A 60 6.56 5.79 -16.84
C THR A 60 6.19 4.37 -17.26
N THR A 61 6.88 3.87 -18.27
CA THR A 61 6.86 2.46 -18.68
C THR A 61 7.81 1.60 -17.85
N PHE A 62 8.59 2.22 -16.98
CA PHE A 62 9.44 1.52 -16.04
C PHE A 62 8.62 0.64 -15.08
N TYR A 63 9.08 -0.57 -14.83
CA TYR A 63 8.44 -1.49 -13.90
C TYR A 63 8.69 -1.04 -12.47
N ARG A 64 7.67 -0.44 -11.82
CA ARG A 64 7.64 -0.08 -10.39
C ARG A 64 8.88 0.68 -9.91
N PRO A 65 9.22 1.84 -10.47
CA PRO A 65 10.53 2.48 -10.28
C PRO A 65 10.88 2.78 -8.82
N VAL A 66 9.89 3.10 -7.95
CA VAL A 66 10.14 3.37 -6.53
C VAL A 66 10.62 2.12 -5.79
N GLY A 67 9.97 0.99 -6.02
CA GLY A 67 10.40 -0.28 -5.42
C GLY A 67 11.69 -0.81 -6.07
N SER A 68 11.85 -0.63 -7.39
CA SER A 68 13.06 -1.01 -8.11
C SER A 68 14.28 -0.23 -7.62
N LEU A 69 14.14 1.05 -7.27
CA LEU A 69 15.22 1.80 -6.64
C LEU A 69 15.69 1.14 -5.34
N VAL A 70 14.76 0.68 -4.51
CA VAL A 70 15.11 -0.01 -3.25
C VAL A 70 15.84 -1.33 -3.55
N TYR A 71 15.34 -2.14 -4.51
CA TYR A 71 16.03 -3.34 -4.96
C TYR A 71 17.44 -3.05 -5.45
N ARG A 72 17.61 -2.01 -6.28
CA ARG A 72 18.89 -1.59 -6.83
C ARG A 72 19.88 -1.20 -5.74
N LEU A 73 19.48 -0.37 -4.80
CA LEU A 73 20.33 0.08 -3.70
C LEU A 73 20.81 -1.08 -2.82
N VAL A 74 19.91 -2.03 -2.52
CA VAL A 74 20.29 -3.21 -1.73
C VAL A 74 21.23 -4.12 -2.52
N PHE A 75 20.95 -4.32 -3.80
CA PHE A 75 21.78 -5.14 -4.68
C PHE A 75 23.19 -4.56 -4.88
N ASP A 76 23.30 -3.25 -5.13
CA ASP A 76 24.58 -2.58 -5.35
C ASP A 76 25.52 -2.67 -4.11
N ILE A 77 24.94 -2.76 -2.89
CA ILE A 77 25.70 -2.86 -1.64
C ILE A 77 25.99 -4.31 -1.24
N PHE A 78 25.03 -5.23 -1.39
CA PHE A 78 25.07 -6.56 -0.80
C PHE A 78 25.06 -7.70 -1.83
N GLY A 79 24.93 -7.39 -3.13
CA GLY A 79 24.86 -8.38 -4.20
C GLY A 79 23.66 -9.32 -4.05
N LEU A 80 23.86 -10.59 -4.44
CA LEU A 80 22.87 -11.66 -4.37
C LEU A 80 22.80 -12.32 -2.98
N ASN A 81 22.77 -11.52 -1.92
CA ASN A 81 22.51 -12.01 -0.56
C ASN A 81 21.06 -11.75 -0.17
N PRO A 82 20.21 -12.76 0.10
CA PRO A 82 18.78 -12.54 0.38
C PRO A 82 18.51 -11.84 1.71
N SER A 83 19.39 -11.99 2.70
CA SER A 83 19.13 -11.46 4.06
C SER A 83 18.99 -9.94 4.13
N PRO A 84 19.83 -9.11 3.49
CA PRO A 84 19.66 -7.67 3.48
C PRO A 84 18.32 -7.22 2.88
N PHE A 85 17.84 -7.88 1.82
CA PHE A 85 16.52 -7.58 1.24
C PHE A 85 15.41 -7.84 2.26
N ARG A 86 15.49 -8.93 3.03
CA ARG A 86 14.57 -9.22 4.14
C ARG A 86 14.60 -8.15 5.21
N VAL A 87 15.78 -7.73 5.63
CA VAL A 87 15.91 -6.67 6.64
C VAL A 87 15.25 -5.40 6.18
N VAL A 88 15.39 -5.04 4.90
CA VAL A 88 14.71 -3.87 4.32
C VAL A 88 13.20 -4.05 4.29
N VAL A 89 12.68 -5.23 3.88
CA VAL A 89 11.25 -5.54 3.93
C VAL A 89 10.71 -5.39 5.36
N TYR A 90 11.43 -5.92 6.36
CA TYR A 90 11.02 -5.80 7.77
C TYR A 90 11.08 -4.36 8.29
N GLY A 91 12.05 -3.57 7.83
CA GLY A 91 12.11 -2.14 8.12
C GLY A 91 10.86 -1.40 7.63
N PHE A 92 10.46 -1.64 6.37
CA PHE A 92 9.22 -1.08 5.83
C PHE A 92 7.97 -1.64 6.52
N LEU A 93 7.96 -2.92 6.89
CA LEU A 93 6.85 -3.52 7.63
C LEU A 93 6.67 -2.87 9.01
N LEU A 94 7.74 -2.63 9.75
CA LEU A 94 7.70 -1.91 11.03
C LEU A 94 7.24 -0.46 10.85
N LEU A 95 7.70 0.21 9.80
CA LEU A 95 7.24 1.55 9.47
C LEU A 95 5.73 1.54 9.15
N ASN A 96 5.26 0.60 8.34
CA ASN A 96 3.84 0.45 8.01
C ASN A 96 2.99 0.19 9.26
N LEU A 97 3.48 -0.63 10.17
CA LEU A 97 2.85 -0.86 11.46
C LEU A 97 2.64 0.45 12.24
N TYR A 98 3.69 1.25 12.35
CA TYR A 98 3.62 2.55 12.99
C TYR A 98 2.62 3.47 12.26
N LEU A 99 2.62 3.49 10.93
CA LEU A 99 1.72 4.30 10.13
C LEU A 99 0.25 3.86 10.28
N VAL A 100 -0.02 2.54 10.31
CA VAL A 100 -1.36 2.00 10.60
C VAL A 100 -1.82 2.40 12.00
N TYR A 101 -0.94 2.27 13.01
CA TYR A 101 -1.24 2.74 14.35
C TYR A 101 -1.62 4.22 14.37
N LYS A 102 -0.83 5.07 13.73
CA LYS A 102 -1.08 6.52 13.64
C LYS A 102 -2.37 6.84 12.90
N LEU A 103 -2.66 6.12 11.82
CA LEU A 103 -3.88 6.29 11.03
C LEU A 103 -5.12 5.90 11.86
N ALA A 104 -5.10 4.73 12.48
CA ALA A 104 -6.20 4.26 13.31
C ALA A 104 -6.42 5.15 14.55
N LEU A 105 -5.34 5.63 15.18
CA LEU A 105 -5.42 6.59 16.29
C LEU A 105 -6.06 7.92 15.84
N ARG A 106 -5.67 8.41 14.64
CA ARG A 106 -6.20 9.67 14.11
C ARG A 106 -7.69 9.59 13.75
N LEU A 107 -8.14 8.41 13.28
CA LEU A 107 -9.54 8.20 12.90
C LEU A 107 -10.44 7.88 14.10
N SER A 108 -9.95 7.10 15.06
CA SER A 108 -10.76 6.63 16.20
C SER A 108 -10.60 7.46 17.48
N GLY A 109 -9.51 8.20 17.62
CA GLY A 109 -9.11 8.85 18.87
C GLY A 109 -8.72 7.88 20.00
N SER A 110 -8.72 6.56 19.76
CA SER A 110 -8.47 5.51 20.77
C SER A 110 -7.14 4.80 20.52
N GLY A 111 -6.27 4.82 21.53
CA GLY A 111 -5.00 4.08 21.50
C GLY A 111 -5.19 2.56 21.49
N GLU A 112 -6.28 2.04 22.06
CA GLU A 112 -6.60 0.61 22.07
C GLU A 112 -7.02 0.13 20.68
N ILE A 113 -7.90 0.89 20.00
CA ILE A 113 -8.29 0.60 18.60
C ILE A 113 -7.06 0.68 17.70
N ALA A 114 -6.21 1.68 17.89
CA ALA A 114 -4.99 1.83 17.12
C ALA A 114 -4.03 0.64 17.29
N ALA A 115 -3.83 0.19 18.54
CA ALA A 115 -3.00 -0.98 18.84
C ALA A 115 -3.57 -2.26 18.23
N LEU A 116 -4.88 -2.48 18.37
CA LEU A 116 -5.56 -3.65 17.79
C LEU A 116 -5.46 -3.64 16.27
N SER A 117 -5.68 -2.49 15.61
CA SER A 117 -5.55 -2.36 14.16
C SER A 117 -4.14 -2.69 13.67
N ALA A 118 -3.13 -2.22 14.40
CA ALA A 118 -1.74 -2.49 14.10
C ALA A 118 -1.40 -3.97 14.29
N LEU A 119 -1.89 -4.62 15.33
CA LEU A 119 -1.72 -6.07 15.56
C LEU A 119 -2.38 -6.89 14.45
N LEU A 120 -3.62 -6.58 14.09
CA LEU A 120 -4.34 -7.27 13.02
C LEU A 120 -3.62 -7.11 11.68
N TYR A 121 -3.13 -5.92 11.35
CA TYR A 121 -2.35 -5.68 10.14
C TYR A 121 -1.09 -6.53 10.10
N THR A 122 -0.37 -6.66 11.21
CA THR A 122 0.93 -7.35 11.23
C THR A 122 0.80 -8.88 11.23
N PHE A 123 -0.17 -9.41 11.97
CA PHE A 123 -0.29 -10.85 12.21
C PHE A 123 -1.45 -11.51 11.47
N HIS A 124 -2.05 -10.82 10.52
CA HIS A 124 -3.06 -11.44 9.67
C HIS A 124 -2.42 -12.52 8.76
N GLY A 125 -2.98 -13.73 8.77
CA GLY A 125 -2.40 -14.87 8.06
C GLY A 125 -2.21 -14.65 6.54
N ARG A 126 -3.06 -13.84 5.91
CA ARG A 126 -2.89 -13.44 4.50
C ARG A 126 -1.63 -12.61 4.24
N LEU A 127 -1.06 -12.00 5.27
CA LEU A 127 0.17 -11.22 5.18
C LEU A 127 1.42 -12.04 5.56
N ALA A 128 1.28 -13.33 5.90
CA ALA A 128 2.41 -14.19 6.25
C ALA A 128 3.49 -14.24 5.14
N GLY A 129 3.10 -14.14 3.88
CA GLY A 129 4.03 -14.04 2.75
C GLY A 129 5.04 -12.90 2.85
N ILE A 130 4.68 -11.79 3.53
CA ILE A 130 5.59 -10.65 3.73
C ILE A 130 6.83 -11.05 4.53
N TYR A 131 6.69 -11.98 5.46
CA TYR A 131 7.81 -12.46 6.25
C TYR A 131 8.71 -13.45 5.51
N LEU A 132 8.21 -14.10 4.45
CA LEU A 132 8.87 -15.22 3.81
C LEU A 132 9.34 -14.96 2.37
N ASN A 133 8.86 -13.89 1.73
CA ASN A 133 9.11 -13.63 0.31
C ASN A 133 9.66 -12.20 0.09
N ASN A 134 10.85 -12.05 -0.54
CA ASN A 134 11.43 -10.74 -0.87
C ASN A 134 10.65 -10.03 -1.98
N GLY A 135 9.95 -10.76 -2.86
CA GLY A 135 9.07 -10.20 -3.87
C GLY A 135 7.99 -9.26 -3.31
N THR A 136 7.71 -9.37 -2.01
CA THR A 136 6.79 -8.48 -1.28
C THR A 136 7.35 -7.09 -0.98
N LEU A 137 8.62 -6.80 -1.34
CA LEU A 137 9.22 -5.46 -1.17
C LEU A 137 8.37 -4.37 -1.83
N TYR A 138 7.88 -4.61 -3.05
CA TYR A 138 6.97 -3.68 -3.72
C TYR A 138 5.67 -3.44 -2.94
N ASP A 139 5.14 -4.47 -2.28
CA ASP A 139 3.92 -4.38 -1.48
C ASP A 139 4.11 -3.50 -0.25
N VAL A 140 5.18 -3.73 0.51
CA VAL A 140 5.44 -2.96 1.74
C VAL A 140 5.80 -1.51 1.44
N VAL A 141 6.53 -1.23 0.35
CA VAL A 141 6.85 0.13 -0.09
C VAL A 141 5.58 0.85 -0.56
N CYS A 142 4.72 0.19 -1.35
CA CYS A 142 3.44 0.73 -1.78
C CYS A 142 2.53 1.04 -0.58
N ALA A 143 2.43 0.12 0.38
CA ALA A 143 1.66 0.32 1.61
C ALA A 143 2.18 1.52 2.42
N THR A 144 3.51 1.70 2.50
CA THR A 144 4.12 2.88 3.16
C THR A 144 3.61 4.18 2.56
N PHE A 145 3.73 4.33 1.24
CA PHE A 145 3.27 5.55 0.57
C PHE A 145 1.75 5.70 0.59
N THR A 146 1.00 4.60 0.58
CA THR A 146 -0.46 4.62 0.77
C THR A 146 -0.83 5.19 2.14
N PHE A 147 -0.25 4.67 3.22
CA PHE A 147 -0.54 5.17 4.57
C PHE A 147 -0.05 6.60 4.78
N LEU A 148 1.10 6.97 4.22
CA LEU A 148 1.58 8.35 4.24
C LEU A 148 0.62 9.30 3.51
N THR A 149 0.12 8.90 2.33
CA THR A 149 -0.87 9.67 1.57
C THR A 149 -2.14 9.89 2.39
N LEU A 150 -2.68 8.84 2.99
CA LEU A 150 -3.89 8.91 3.81
C LEU A 150 -3.67 9.76 5.07
N LEU A 151 -2.59 9.54 5.79
CA LEU A 151 -2.25 10.31 6.99
C LEU A 151 -2.07 11.80 6.69
N TYR A 152 -1.38 12.11 5.59
CA TYR A 152 -1.18 13.47 5.15
C TYR A 152 -2.51 14.13 4.79
N TYR A 153 -3.29 13.48 3.92
CA TYR A 153 -4.59 13.97 3.48
C TYR A 153 -5.54 14.23 4.65
N ILE A 154 -5.75 13.24 5.50
CA ILE A 154 -6.61 13.35 6.68
C ILE A 154 -6.11 14.45 7.61
N GLY A 155 -4.77 14.58 7.78
CA GLY A 155 -4.19 15.65 8.55
C GLY A 155 -4.55 17.04 8.03
N VAL A 156 -4.44 17.26 6.73
CA VAL A 156 -4.82 18.53 6.09
C VAL A 156 -6.33 18.77 6.25
N ARG A 157 -7.17 17.76 6.03
CA ARG A 157 -8.63 17.89 6.13
C ARG A 157 -9.11 18.21 7.55
N GLN A 158 -8.48 17.62 8.56
CA GLN A 158 -8.82 17.87 9.97
C GLN A 158 -8.48 19.30 10.44
N THR A 159 -7.66 20.06 9.69
CA THR A 159 -7.43 21.49 10.01
C THR A 159 -8.64 22.37 9.66
N GLY A 160 -9.64 21.86 8.95
CA GLY A 160 -10.78 22.63 8.44
C GLY A 160 -10.45 23.62 7.34
N ARG A 161 -9.19 23.68 6.90
CA ARG A 161 -8.75 24.59 5.83
C ARG A 161 -8.91 23.93 4.46
N ARG A 162 -9.11 24.76 3.43
CA ARG A 162 -9.05 24.29 2.03
C ARG A 162 -7.66 23.79 1.71
N ILE A 163 -7.57 22.76 0.86
CA ILE A 163 -6.31 22.21 0.39
C ILE A 163 -5.58 23.28 -0.42
N GLY A 164 -4.52 23.83 0.13
CA GLY A 164 -3.67 24.83 -0.54
C GLY A 164 -2.73 24.18 -1.56
N ARG A 165 -2.06 25.01 -2.37
CA ARG A 165 -1.14 24.54 -3.43
C ARG A 165 -0.06 23.57 -2.95
N TRP A 166 0.55 23.81 -1.81
CA TRP A 166 1.56 22.94 -1.23
C TRP A 166 0.99 21.61 -0.74
N ALA A 167 -0.24 21.64 -0.21
CA ALA A 167 -0.92 20.42 0.21
C ALA A 167 -1.29 19.55 -1.00
N TRP A 168 -1.67 20.17 -2.12
CA TRP A 168 -1.87 19.46 -3.38
C TRP A 168 -0.58 18.82 -3.89
N LEU A 169 0.53 19.56 -3.93
CA LEU A 169 1.82 19.05 -4.39
C LEU A 169 2.27 17.84 -3.56
N ASN A 170 2.20 17.93 -2.23
CA ASN A 170 2.58 16.83 -1.36
C ASN A 170 1.66 15.61 -1.52
N LEU A 171 0.33 15.83 -1.64
CA LEU A 171 -0.62 14.75 -1.88
C LEU A 171 -0.30 14.00 -3.17
N LEU A 172 -0.09 14.74 -4.27
CA LEU A 172 0.21 14.17 -5.57
C LEU A 172 1.58 13.48 -5.58
N ALA A 173 2.60 14.06 -4.94
CA ALA A 173 3.92 13.44 -4.83
C ALA A 173 3.85 12.10 -4.10
N LEU A 174 3.18 12.04 -2.94
CA LEU A 174 3.01 10.79 -2.19
C LEU A 174 2.21 9.76 -2.98
N PHE A 175 1.15 10.19 -3.65
CA PHE A 175 0.33 9.31 -4.49
C PHE A 175 1.10 8.76 -5.70
N ILE A 176 1.90 9.58 -6.39
CA ILE A 176 2.77 9.16 -7.49
C ILE A 176 3.81 8.15 -6.99
N CYS A 177 4.44 8.40 -5.83
CA CYS A 177 5.35 7.42 -5.22
C CYS A 177 4.65 6.09 -4.93
N ALA A 178 3.41 6.11 -4.44
CA ALA A 178 2.63 4.91 -4.21
C ALA A 178 2.33 4.15 -5.53
N LEU A 179 1.86 4.85 -6.58
CA LEU A 179 1.61 4.27 -7.91
C LEU A 179 2.87 3.70 -8.54
N ASN A 180 4.00 4.37 -8.37
CA ASN A 180 5.31 3.95 -8.88
C ASN A 180 5.97 2.88 -8.01
N ALA A 181 5.43 2.59 -6.82
CA ALA A 181 5.79 1.42 -6.03
C ALA A 181 5.03 0.16 -6.46
N LYS A 182 3.69 0.25 -6.61
CA LYS A 182 2.85 -0.86 -7.10
C LYS A 182 1.46 -0.36 -7.50
N GLU A 183 0.82 -1.05 -8.45
CA GLU A 183 -0.48 -0.69 -9.04
C GLU A 183 -1.63 -0.73 -8.00
N MET A 184 -1.45 -1.41 -6.87
CA MET A 184 -2.41 -1.44 -5.76
C MET A 184 -2.73 -0.05 -5.20
N ALA A 185 -1.85 0.93 -5.38
CA ALA A 185 -2.09 2.32 -5.01
C ALA A 185 -3.30 2.95 -5.74
N ALA A 186 -3.78 2.35 -6.83
CA ALA A 186 -5.02 2.75 -7.50
C ALA A 186 -6.26 2.66 -6.59
N ALA A 187 -6.17 2.00 -5.44
CA ALA A 187 -7.22 2.00 -4.41
C ALA A 187 -7.27 3.30 -3.58
N ILE A 188 -6.19 4.10 -3.55
CA ILE A 188 -6.12 5.33 -2.74
C ILE A 188 -7.26 6.30 -3.04
N PRO A 189 -7.59 6.63 -4.30
CA PRO A 189 -8.71 7.52 -4.63
C PRO A 189 -10.03 7.09 -3.98
N LEU A 190 -10.32 5.80 -3.99
CA LEU A 190 -11.52 5.26 -3.35
C LEU A 190 -11.48 5.49 -1.82
N LEU A 191 -10.33 5.28 -1.19
CA LEU A 191 -10.16 5.52 0.25
C LEU A 191 -10.33 7.00 0.61
N LEU A 192 -9.81 7.92 -0.23
CA LEU A 192 -10.03 9.36 -0.07
C LEU A 192 -11.52 9.70 -0.19
N LEU A 193 -12.21 9.13 -1.19
CA LEU A 193 -13.64 9.37 -1.40
C LEU A 193 -14.49 8.83 -0.23
N ILE A 194 -14.16 7.65 0.30
CA ILE A 194 -14.81 7.07 1.48
C ILE A 194 -14.61 7.99 2.70
N TYR A 195 -13.40 8.51 2.91
CA TYR A 195 -13.13 9.46 3.99
C TYR A 195 -14.00 10.71 3.86
N GLU A 196 -14.05 11.33 2.69
CA GLU A 196 -14.90 12.52 2.46
C GLU A 196 -16.38 12.20 2.63
N TRP A 197 -16.83 11.02 2.19
CA TRP A 197 -18.22 10.59 2.39
C TRP A 197 -18.60 10.41 3.85
N ILE A 198 -17.68 9.91 4.68
CA ILE A 198 -17.95 9.68 6.11
C ILE A 198 -17.92 10.99 6.89
N TYR A 199 -16.91 11.83 6.66
CA TYR A 199 -16.63 13.00 7.49
C TYR A 199 -17.14 14.32 6.92
N HIS A 200 -17.34 14.43 5.61
CA HIS A 200 -17.73 15.67 4.90
C HIS A 200 -18.86 15.40 3.90
N ARG A 201 -19.92 14.70 4.37
CA ARG A 201 -21.03 14.29 3.49
C ARG A 201 -21.67 15.47 2.77
N PRO A 202 -22.27 15.22 1.59
CA PRO A 202 -23.07 16.22 0.91
C PRO A 202 -24.29 16.62 1.75
N ALA A 203 -24.65 17.89 1.70
CA ALA A 203 -25.80 18.44 2.44
C ALA A 203 -27.14 17.82 2.04
N SER A 204 -27.23 17.26 0.82
CA SER A 204 -28.44 16.62 0.28
C SER A 204 -28.07 15.52 -0.70
N LYS A 205 -28.94 14.50 -0.83
CA LYS A 205 -28.82 13.43 -1.83
C LYS A 205 -29.30 13.82 -3.23
N ARG A 206 -29.71 15.07 -3.46
CA ARG A 206 -30.10 15.55 -4.80
C ARG A 206 -28.90 15.51 -5.75
N PRO A 207 -29.05 15.10 -7.02
CA PRO A 207 -27.95 14.96 -7.96
C PRO A 207 -27.05 16.19 -8.06
N ALA A 208 -27.63 17.40 -8.09
CA ALA A 208 -26.84 18.63 -8.13
C ALA A 208 -25.99 18.88 -6.88
N ALA A 209 -26.48 18.47 -5.69
CA ALA A 209 -25.69 18.54 -4.45
C ALA A 209 -24.56 17.51 -4.41
N LEU A 210 -24.82 16.30 -4.90
CA LEU A 210 -23.81 15.24 -5.02
C LEU A 210 -22.71 15.64 -6.01
N LEU A 211 -23.05 16.18 -7.16
CA LEU A 211 -22.06 16.68 -8.13
C LEU A 211 -21.22 17.82 -7.54
N ARG A 212 -21.86 18.80 -6.88
CA ARG A 212 -21.14 19.90 -6.23
C ARG A 212 -20.18 19.39 -5.15
N TRP A 213 -20.61 18.42 -4.36
CA TRP A 213 -19.76 17.78 -3.36
C TRP A 213 -18.60 17.01 -4.01
N LEU A 214 -18.86 16.24 -5.06
CA LEU A 214 -17.85 15.47 -5.76
C LEU A 214 -16.75 16.34 -6.37
N PHE A 215 -17.14 17.46 -7.03
CA PHE A 215 -16.19 18.42 -7.60
C PHE A 215 -15.63 19.41 -6.57
N GLY A 216 -16.12 19.44 -5.36
CA GLY A 216 -15.59 20.19 -4.24
C GLY A 216 -14.71 19.30 -3.34
N GLU A 217 -15.36 18.63 -2.40
CA GLU A 217 -14.68 17.80 -1.39
C GLU A 217 -14.07 16.54 -2.00
N GLY A 218 -14.75 15.93 -2.97
CA GLY A 218 -14.25 14.73 -3.68
C GLY A 218 -13.19 15.00 -4.75
N LEU A 219 -12.88 16.28 -5.05
CA LEU A 219 -11.91 16.63 -6.11
C LEU A 219 -10.55 15.94 -5.98
N PRO A 220 -9.93 15.80 -4.78
CA PRO A 220 -8.67 15.07 -4.64
C PRO A 220 -8.76 13.61 -5.08
N ALA A 221 -9.87 12.95 -4.76
CA ALA A 221 -10.11 11.58 -5.20
C ALA A 221 -10.27 11.50 -6.73
N LEU A 222 -11.00 12.46 -7.35
CA LEU A 222 -11.17 12.51 -8.80
C LEU A 222 -9.82 12.72 -9.53
N VAL A 223 -9.00 13.66 -9.07
CA VAL A 223 -7.68 13.91 -9.66
C VAL A 223 -6.77 12.69 -9.54
N CYS A 224 -6.72 12.08 -8.37
CA CYS A 224 -5.94 10.84 -8.16
C CYS A 224 -6.50 9.69 -9.02
N SER A 225 -7.84 9.56 -9.19
CA SER A 225 -8.44 8.56 -10.07
C SER A 225 -8.04 8.77 -11.53
N ALA A 226 -8.08 10.01 -12.01
CA ALA A 226 -7.67 10.33 -13.37
C ALA A 226 -6.19 9.98 -13.61
N LEU A 227 -5.31 10.33 -12.68
CA LEU A 227 -3.89 9.97 -12.73
C LEU A 227 -3.69 8.45 -12.72
N ALA A 228 -4.40 7.71 -11.87
CA ALA A 228 -4.31 6.25 -11.81
C ALA A 228 -4.76 5.60 -13.13
N LEU A 229 -5.85 6.06 -13.72
CA LEU A 229 -6.35 5.56 -15.00
C LEU A 229 -5.39 5.84 -16.15
N LEU A 230 -4.84 7.06 -16.21
CA LEU A 230 -3.85 7.43 -17.22
C LEU A 230 -2.55 6.64 -17.06
N ALA A 231 -2.09 6.44 -15.81
CA ALA A 231 -0.92 5.61 -15.51
C ALA A 231 -1.15 4.14 -15.90
N ALA A 232 -2.34 3.59 -15.59
CA ALA A 232 -2.70 2.23 -15.99
C ALA A 232 -2.71 2.09 -17.52
N ARG A 233 -3.29 3.06 -18.24
CA ARG A 233 -3.29 3.07 -19.70
C ARG A 233 -1.87 3.11 -20.30
N ALA A 234 -0.98 3.92 -19.72
CA ALA A 234 0.41 4.00 -20.18
C ALA A 234 1.19 2.70 -19.97
N ARG A 235 0.88 1.96 -18.91
CA ARG A 235 1.60 0.71 -18.54
C ARG A 235 1.05 -0.53 -19.20
N VAL A 236 -0.25 -0.60 -19.45
CA VAL A 236 -0.96 -1.77 -20.01
C VAL A 236 -1.33 -1.56 -21.47
N GLY A 237 -1.35 -0.32 -21.97
CA GLY A 237 -1.64 0.01 -23.37
C GLY A 237 -0.59 -0.51 -24.36
N ASP A 238 -0.87 -0.36 -25.64
CA ASP A 238 -0.01 -0.82 -26.73
C ASP A 238 1.43 -0.30 -26.56
N GLY A 239 2.39 -1.22 -26.43
CA GLY A 239 3.79 -0.92 -26.17
C GLY A 239 4.16 -0.73 -24.67
N GLY A 240 3.22 -0.85 -23.75
CA GLY A 240 3.51 -0.81 -22.31
C GLY A 240 4.19 -2.11 -21.82
N PRO A 241 4.95 -2.05 -20.70
CA PRO A 241 5.74 -3.19 -20.20
C PRO A 241 4.86 -4.38 -19.76
N MET A 242 3.58 -4.16 -19.54
CA MET A 242 2.63 -5.18 -19.11
C MET A 242 1.71 -5.67 -20.24
N HIS A 243 1.81 -5.07 -21.43
CA HIS A 243 0.93 -5.38 -22.56
C HIS A 243 1.03 -6.85 -23.03
N ALA A 244 2.24 -7.38 -23.07
CA ALA A 244 2.50 -8.74 -23.55
C ALA A 244 2.16 -9.86 -22.55
N SER A 245 1.80 -9.51 -21.30
CA SER A 245 1.53 -10.50 -20.25
C SER A 245 0.06 -10.86 -20.20
N VAL A 246 -0.26 -12.13 -20.45
CA VAL A 246 -1.63 -12.69 -20.30
C VAL A 246 -2.18 -12.47 -18.87
N TYR A 247 -1.30 -12.38 -17.87
CA TYR A 247 -1.67 -12.16 -16.48
C TYR A 247 -2.21 -10.74 -16.19
N TYR A 248 -1.89 -9.77 -17.05
CA TYR A 248 -2.36 -8.39 -16.94
C TYR A 248 -3.45 -8.03 -17.95
N ALA A 249 -3.90 -9.01 -18.76
CA ALA A 249 -5.03 -8.81 -19.64
C ALA A 249 -6.27 -8.45 -18.83
N MET A 250 -6.76 -7.23 -18.98
CA MET A 250 -7.96 -6.75 -18.30
C MET A 250 -9.21 -7.38 -18.92
N THR A 251 -9.54 -8.61 -18.51
CA THR A 251 -10.85 -9.20 -18.76
C THR A 251 -11.74 -8.88 -17.56
N PHE A 252 -12.53 -7.82 -17.65
CA PHE A 252 -13.37 -7.39 -16.55
C PHE A 252 -14.82 -7.73 -16.82
N THR A 253 -15.33 -8.77 -16.16
CA THR A 253 -16.76 -9.07 -16.09
C THR A 253 -17.26 -8.86 -14.66
N ALA A 254 -18.54 -8.47 -14.50
CA ALA A 254 -19.14 -8.32 -13.17
C ALA A 254 -19.08 -9.62 -12.35
N ALA A 255 -19.24 -10.78 -13.02
CA ALA A 255 -19.15 -12.09 -12.39
C ALA A 255 -17.75 -12.37 -11.83
N GLN A 256 -16.70 -12.09 -12.61
CA GLN A 256 -15.31 -12.23 -12.15
C GLN A 256 -14.99 -11.29 -10.99
N PHE A 257 -15.48 -10.06 -11.04
CA PHE A 257 -15.30 -9.11 -9.95
C PHE A 257 -15.94 -9.61 -8.65
N LEU A 258 -17.19 -10.06 -8.70
CA LEU A 258 -17.91 -10.59 -7.54
C LEU A 258 -17.22 -11.84 -6.97
N GLU A 259 -16.73 -12.72 -7.82
CA GLU A 259 -16.01 -13.92 -7.40
C GLU A 259 -14.67 -13.57 -6.72
N HIS A 260 -13.88 -12.66 -7.30
CA HIS A 260 -12.64 -12.19 -6.66
C HIS A 260 -12.93 -11.47 -5.33
N TRP A 261 -13.99 -10.66 -5.29
CA TRP A 261 -14.44 -10.00 -4.06
C TRP A 261 -14.81 -11.01 -2.98
N ARG A 262 -15.60 -12.04 -3.35
CA ARG A 262 -16.00 -13.13 -2.44
C ARG A 262 -14.77 -13.85 -1.86
N ARG A 263 -13.83 -14.25 -2.70
CA ARG A 263 -12.57 -14.90 -2.29
C ARG A 263 -11.72 -14.01 -1.40
N LEU A 264 -11.64 -12.72 -1.71
CA LEU A 264 -10.91 -11.75 -0.89
C LEU A 264 -11.55 -11.64 0.50
N MET A 265 -12.86 -11.48 0.56
CA MET A 265 -13.59 -11.35 1.82
C MET A 265 -13.52 -12.63 2.67
N SER A 266 -13.71 -13.80 2.06
CA SER A 266 -13.58 -15.07 2.78
C SER A 266 -12.17 -15.24 3.38
N GLY A 267 -11.14 -14.88 2.64
CA GLY A 267 -9.77 -14.93 3.13
C GLY A 267 -9.47 -13.91 4.24
N LEU A 268 -10.02 -12.69 4.14
CA LEU A 268 -9.88 -11.67 5.17
C LEU A 268 -10.58 -12.06 6.48
N LEU A 269 -11.74 -12.70 6.39
CA LEU A 269 -12.56 -13.07 7.53
C LEU A 269 -12.30 -14.50 8.03
N TYR A 270 -11.33 -15.21 7.43
CA TYR A 270 -11.05 -16.63 7.69
C TYR A 270 -12.29 -17.54 7.51
N VAL A 271 -13.23 -17.12 6.67
CA VAL A 271 -14.41 -17.94 6.34
C VAL A 271 -13.96 -19.01 5.35
N PRO A 272 -14.21 -20.30 5.61
CA PRO A 272 -13.90 -21.36 4.66
C PRO A 272 -14.58 -21.12 3.31
N ASP A 273 -13.81 -21.18 2.25
CA ASP A 273 -14.35 -21.14 0.90
C ASP A 273 -14.58 -22.59 0.42
N PRO A 274 -15.84 -23.02 0.24
CA PRO A 274 -16.15 -24.40 -0.17
C PRO A 274 -15.61 -24.75 -1.57
N GLY A 275 -15.18 -23.74 -2.35
CA GLY A 275 -14.53 -23.95 -3.65
C GLY A 275 -13.00 -24.01 -3.61
N LEU A 276 -12.37 -23.73 -2.47
CA LEU A 276 -10.94 -23.89 -2.27
C LEU A 276 -10.68 -25.28 -1.65
N ASN A 277 -10.45 -26.28 -2.51
CA ASN A 277 -9.76 -27.47 -2.07
C ASN A 277 -8.35 -27.07 -1.65
N ILE A 278 -8.11 -27.05 -0.34
CA ILE A 278 -6.76 -26.94 0.22
C ILE A 278 -6.10 -28.29 -0.09
N VAL A 279 -5.33 -28.32 -1.19
CA VAL A 279 -4.38 -29.38 -1.48
C VAL A 279 -3.04 -28.97 -0.89
#